data_971e6f23bb52dfb92c2a43dd8a35b74b
#
_entry.id   971e6f23bb52dfb92c2a43dd8a35b74b
#
_cell.length_a   1.000
_cell.length_b   1.000
_cell.length_c   1.000
_cell.angle_alpha   90.00
_cell.angle_beta   90.00
_cell.angle_gamma   90.00
#
_symmetry.space_group_name_H-M   'P 1'
#
loop_
_entity.id
_entity.type
_entity.pdbx_description
1 polymer ?
#
loop_
_entity_poly.entity_id
_entity_poly.type
_entity_poly.pdbx_seq_one_letter_code
_entity_poly.pdbx_strand_id
1 'polypeptide(L)'
;MIHLEKVNGKNVWEITKLRVSESQKGFVAANDVSIVEAYITITANGFAFPFGIYDGEIPIGFIMIGYDVDDYWDNAPYIARGNYNLWRLMIDQKYQKKGFGREAIALGLNFIKSFILFLGKFN
;
A
#
# COMPACT_ATOMS: atom_id res chain seq x y z
N MET A 1 2.56 -18.66 -3.34
CA MET A 1 2.34 -17.87 -2.11
C MET A 1 2.86 -16.47 -2.31
N ILE A 2 2.09 -15.47 -1.96
CA ILE A 2 2.49 -14.09 -2.16
C ILE A 2 3.20 -13.52 -0.92
N HIS A 3 3.98 -12.47 -1.13
CA HIS A 3 4.62 -11.72 -0.06
C HIS A 3 4.68 -10.25 -0.41
N LEU A 4 4.96 -9.41 0.57
CA LEU A 4 5.10 -7.96 0.40
C LEU A 4 6.57 -7.58 0.40
N GLU A 5 6.95 -6.65 -0.48
CA GLU A 5 8.29 -6.07 -0.51
C GLU A 5 8.18 -4.56 -0.46
N LYS A 6 8.95 -3.92 0.41
CA LYS A 6 8.99 -2.46 0.46
C LYS A 6 9.39 -1.90 -0.90
N VAL A 7 8.73 -0.83 -1.31
CA VAL A 7 9.12 -0.11 -2.52
C VAL A 7 10.53 0.48 -2.32
N ASN A 8 11.41 0.23 -3.28
CA ASN A 8 12.80 0.68 -3.23
C ASN A 8 13.33 0.93 -4.64
N GLY A 9 14.59 1.32 -4.75
CA GLY A 9 15.19 1.64 -6.05
C GLY A 9 15.29 0.47 -7.01
N LYS A 10 15.27 -0.76 -6.50
CA LYS A 10 15.36 -1.95 -7.36
C LYS A 10 14.02 -2.35 -7.96
N ASN A 11 12.91 -2.08 -7.27
CA ASN A 11 11.60 -2.58 -7.68
C ASN A 11 10.61 -1.49 -8.09
N VAL A 12 10.90 -0.22 -7.83
CA VAL A 12 9.93 0.87 -8.04
C VAL A 12 9.43 0.92 -9.49
N TRP A 13 10.31 0.71 -10.46
CA TRP A 13 9.91 0.86 -11.85
C TRP A 13 9.05 -0.29 -12.35
N GLU A 14 9.27 -1.51 -11.87
CA GLU A 14 8.38 -2.62 -12.21
C GLU A 14 7.02 -2.49 -11.53
N ILE A 15 6.98 -1.95 -10.30
CA ILE A 15 5.71 -1.72 -9.59
C ILE A 15 4.89 -0.63 -10.27
N THR A 16 5.53 0.45 -10.72
CA THR A 16 4.80 1.55 -11.37
C THR A 16 4.21 1.17 -12.73
N LYS A 17 4.66 0.07 -13.32
CA LYS A 17 4.12 -0.42 -14.59
C LYS A 17 2.85 -1.26 -14.44
N LEU A 18 2.51 -1.69 -13.23
CA LEU A 18 1.31 -2.48 -13.00
C LEU A 18 0.05 -1.64 -13.26
N ARG A 19 -0.97 -2.27 -13.83
CA ARG A 19 -2.19 -1.56 -14.24
C ARG A 19 -3.43 -2.35 -13.89
N VAL A 20 -4.45 -1.63 -13.42
CA VAL A 20 -5.80 -2.19 -13.28
C VAL A 20 -6.50 -2.21 -14.65
N SER A 21 -7.63 -2.90 -14.73
CA SER A 21 -8.44 -2.89 -15.96
C SER A 21 -9.01 -1.49 -16.23
N GLU A 22 -9.35 -1.22 -17.48
CA GLU A 22 -9.90 0.10 -17.86
C GLU A 22 -11.11 0.49 -17.02
N SER A 23 -11.97 -0.47 -16.70
CA SER A 23 -13.17 -0.19 -15.89
C SER A 23 -12.83 0.24 -14.45
N GLN A 24 -11.62 -0.03 -13.96
CA GLN A 24 -11.21 0.29 -12.60
C GLN A 24 -10.38 1.56 -12.50
N LYS A 25 -9.90 2.11 -13.61
CA LYS A 25 -8.99 3.27 -13.59
C LYS A 25 -9.56 4.50 -12.89
N GLY A 26 -10.87 4.68 -12.90
CA GLY A 26 -11.51 5.81 -12.22
C GLY A 26 -11.58 5.67 -10.70
N PHE A 27 -11.27 4.49 -10.16
CA PHE A 27 -11.45 4.17 -8.75
C PHE A 27 -10.14 3.93 -8.00
N VAL A 28 -9.05 3.78 -8.73
CA VAL A 28 -7.74 3.44 -8.14
C VAL A 28 -6.70 4.41 -8.68
N ALA A 29 -5.99 5.09 -7.77
CA ALA A 29 -4.88 5.94 -8.18
C ALA A 29 -3.77 5.08 -8.78
N ALA A 30 -3.05 5.61 -9.76
CA ALA A 30 -1.90 4.94 -10.33
C ALA A 30 -0.81 4.77 -9.26
N ASN A 31 0.02 3.73 -9.39
CA ASN A 31 1.02 3.42 -8.37
C ASN A 31 2.08 4.52 -8.23
N ASP A 32 2.44 5.19 -9.31
CA ASP A 32 3.38 6.32 -9.24
C ASP A 32 2.80 7.48 -8.42
N VAL A 33 1.52 7.79 -8.59
CA VAL A 33 0.85 8.82 -7.79
C VAL A 33 0.83 8.41 -6.32
N SER A 34 0.51 7.14 -6.03
CA SER A 34 0.47 6.64 -4.65
C SER A 34 1.84 6.73 -3.98
N ILE A 35 2.91 6.41 -4.70
CA ILE A 35 4.27 6.48 -4.17
C ILE A 35 4.68 7.94 -3.90
N VAL A 36 4.29 8.88 -4.76
CA VAL A 36 4.50 10.30 -4.51
C VAL A 36 3.76 10.74 -3.24
N GLU A 37 2.52 10.32 -3.06
CA GLU A 37 1.75 10.61 -1.85
C GLU A 37 2.44 10.07 -0.60
N ALA A 38 2.97 8.85 -0.68
CA ALA A 38 3.73 8.27 0.42
C ALA A 38 4.96 9.11 0.77
N TYR A 39 5.70 9.56 -0.23
CA TYR A 39 6.87 10.41 -0.02
C TYR A 39 6.50 11.72 0.67
N ILE A 40 5.42 12.36 0.23
CA ILE A 40 4.94 13.61 0.83
C ILE A 40 4.59 13.39 2.31
N THR A 41 3.89 12.31 2.61
CA THR A 41 3.50 11.97 3.98
C THR A 41 4.72 11.73 4.87
N ILE A 42 5.68 10.97 4.38
CA ILE A 42 6.91 10.64 5.13
C ILE A 42 7.73 11.90 5.39
N THR A 43 7.86 12.79 4.40
CA THR A 43 8.62 14.04 4.59
C THR A 43 7.93 15.02 5.54
N ALA A 44 6.63 14.87 5.73
CA ALA A 44 5.87 15.65 6.72
C ALA A 44 5.81 14.96 8.10
N ASN A 45 6.68 13.98 8.34
CA ASN A 45 6.75 13.19 9.58
C ASN A 45 5.52 12.31 9.83
N GLY A 46 4.76 12.00 8.80
CA GLY A 46 3.68 11.04 8.87
C GLY A 46 4.14 9.62 8.55
N PHE A 47 3.21 8.69 8.54
CA PHE A 47 3.48 7.28 8.29
C PHE A 47 2.78 6.82 7.02
N ALA A 48 3.56 6.34 6.08
CA ALA A 48 3.06 5.66 4.89
C ALA A 48 3.98 4.48 4.59
N PHE A 49 3.37 3.35 4.24
CA PHE A 49 4.09 2.09 4.02
C PHE A 49 3.67 1.51 2.67
N PRO A 50 4.35 1.90 1.58
CA PRO A 50 4.06 1.36 0.26
C PRO A 50 4.81 0.04 0.04
N PHE A 51 4.08 -0.98 -0.43
CA PHE A 51 4.64 -2.30 -0.72
C PHE A 51 4.23 -2.76 -2.10
N GLY A 52 5.15 -3.40 -2.81
CA GLY A 52 4.80 -4.25 -3.93
C GLY A 52 4.29 -5.59 -3.41
N ILE A 53 3.32 -6.16 -4.11
CA ILE A 53 2.82 -7.50 -3.84
C ILE A 53 3.46 -8.42 -4.87
N TYR A 54 4.10 -9.48 -4.40
CA TYR A 54 4.89 -10.38 -5.24
C TYR A 54 4.43 -11.82 -5.10
N ASP A 55 4.38 -12.52 -6.23
CA ASP A 55 4.24 -13.97 -6.27
C ASP A 55 5.60 -14.52 -6.71
N GLY A 56 6.39 -15.01 -5.74
CA GLY A 56 7.78 -15.31 -6.01
C GLY A 56 8.55 -14.04 -6.37
N GLU A 57 9.10 -13.99 -7.57
CA GLU A 57 9.81 -12.80 -8.08
C GLU A 57 8.94 -11.92 -8.99
N ILE A 58 7.68 -12.29 -9.18
CA ILE A 58 6.78 -11.62 -10.12
C ILE A 58 5.97 -10.56 -9.39
N PRO A 59 6.08 -9.28 -9.75
CA PRO A 59 5.23 -8.26 -9.18
C PRO A 59 3.80 -8.41 -9.72
N ILE A 60 2.84 -8.49 -8.81
CA ILE A 60 1.43 -8.70 -9.18
C ILE A 60 0.49 -7.61 -8.68
N GLY A 61 0.97 -6.74 -7.81
CA GLY A 61 0.11 -5.69 -7.28
C GLY A 61 0.87 -4.71 -6.39
N PHE A 62 0.08 -3.86 -5.76
CA PHE A 62 0.59 -2.80 -4.89
C PHE A 62 -0.39 -2.62 -3.72
N ILE A 63 0.15 -2.44 -2.53
CA ILE A 63 -0.64 -2.13 -1.34
C ILE A 63 0.07 -1.03 -0.56
N MET A 64 -0.69 -0.06 -0.06
CA MET A 64 -0.13 1.02 0.74
C MET A 64 -0.97 1.20 2.00
N ILE A 65 -0.28 1.18 3.12
CA ILE A 65 -0.87 1.33 4.44
C ILE A 65 -0.47 2.70 4.96
N GLY A 66 -1.41 3.42 5.56
CA GLY A 66 -1.16 4.68 6.21
C GLY A 66 -1.53 4.61 7.68
N TYR A 67 -1.15 5.64 8.42
CA TYR A 67 -1.57 5.84 9.80
C TYR A 67 -2.04 7.27 9.97
N ASP A 68 -3.20 7.44 10.61
CA ASP A 68 -3.78 8.76 10.86
C ASP A 68 -4.09 9.50 9.55
N VAL A 69 -4.34 10.78 9.62
CA VAL A 69 -4.55 11.64 8.46
C VAL A 69 -3.52 12.76 8.49
N ASP A 70 -3.06 13.17 7.32
CA ASP A 70 -2.19 14.32 7.21
C ASP A 70 -2.98 15.56 6.70
N ASP A 71 -2.30 16.71 6.67
CA ASP A 71 -2.92 17.96 6.26
C ASP A 71 -3.28 17.99 4.78
N TYR A 72 -2.80 17.02 4.00
CA TYR A 72 -3.02 16.96 2.56
C TYR A 72 -4.19 16.06 2.18
N TRP A 73 -4.76 15.35 3.14
CA TRP A 73 -5.88 14.45 2.87
C TRP A 73 -7.20 15.17 3.10
N ASP A 74 -7.70 15.78 2.02
CA ASP A 74 -9.01 16.44 2.06
C ASP A 74 -10.11 15.39 2.17
N ASN A 75 -11.13 15.70 2.99
CA ASN A 75 -12.29 14.83 3.18
C ASN A 75 -11.94 13.45 3.73
N ALA A 76 -10.87 13.34 4.52
CA ALA A 76 -10.51 12.07 5.15
C ALA A 76 -11.67 11.54 6.01
N PRO A 77 -11.98 10.23 5.95
CA PRO A 77 -12.99 9.65 6.84
C PRO A 77 -12.58 9.81 8.29
N TYR A 78 -13.55 10.11 9.15
CA TYR A 78 -13.27 10.28 10.58
C TYR A 78 -12.55 9.05 11.17
N ILE A 79 -12.91 7.84 10.72
CA ILE A 79 -12.34 6.60 11.24
C ILE A 79 -10.84 6.48 10.95
N ALA A 80 -10.32 7.20 9.96
CA ALA A 80 -8.89 7.17 9.64
C ALA A 80 -8.03 7.90 10.68
N ARG A 81 -8.64 8.81 11.45
CA ARG A 81 -7.92 9.62 12.44
C ARG A 81 -7.44 8.76 13.59
N GLY A 82 -6.13 8.76 13.81
CA GLY A 82 -5.50 7.98 14.87
C GLY A 82 -5.49 6.48 14.65
N ASN A 83 -5.79 6.02 13.45
CA ASN A 83 -5.87 4.60 13.13
C ASN A 83 -5.01 4.26 11.90
N TYR A 84 -4.60 2.99 11.82
CA TYR A 84 -4.03 2.46 10.58
C TYR A 84 -5.15 2.32 9.56
N ASN A 85 -4.81 2.54 8.30
CA ASN A 85 -5.78 2.44 7.23
C ASN A 85 -5.15 1.82 5.98
N LEU A 86 -5.99 1.14 5.21
CA LEU A 86 -5.62 0.66 3.90
C LEU A 86 -5.81 1.81 2.92
N TRP A 87 -4.71 2.45 2.55
CA TRP A 87 -4.76 3.65 1.71
C TRP A 87 -4.97 3.29 0.24
N ARG A 88 -4.24 2.28 -0.22
CA ARG A 88 -4.33 1.81 -1.62
C ARG A 88 -4.17 0.30 -1.67
N LEU A 89 -4.90 -0.31 -2.59
CA LEU A 89 -4.72 -1.72 -2.94
C LEU A 89 -5.09 -1.91 -4.40
N MET A 90 -4.19 -2.50 -5.17
CA MET A 90 -4.52 -2.91 -6.53
C MET A 90 -3.81 -4.22 -6.86
N ILE A 91 -4.46 -5.02 -7.69
CA ILE A 91 -3.86 -6.20 -8.30
C ILE A 91 -3.82 -5.93 -9.80
N ASP A 92 -2.68 -6.22 -10.42
CA ASP A 92 -2.52 -6.06 -11.86
C ASP A 92 -3.59 -6.87 -12.60
N GLN A 93 -4.11 -6.31 -13.68
CA GLN A 93 -5.23 -6.90 -14.41
C GLN A 93 -5.00 -8.36 -14.84
N LYS A 94 -3.74 -8.73 -15.07
CA LYS A 94 -3.37 -10.11 -15.45
C LYS A 94 -3.55 -11.12 -14.33
N TYR A 95 -3.60 -10.65 -13.10
CA TYR A 95 -3.57 -11.52 -11.91
C TYR A 95 -4.82 -11.41 -11.04
N GLN A 96 -5.85 -10.71 -11.52
CA GLN A 96 -7.11 -10.55 -10.80
C GLN A 96 -7.93 -11.85 -10.78
N LYS A 97 -8.90 -11.91 -9.86
CA LYS A 97 -9.82 -13.04 -9.68
C LYS A 97 -9.16 -14.34 -9.24
N LYS A 98 -8.02 -14.24 -8.56
CA LYS A 98 -7.27 -15.39 -8.02
C LYS A 98 -7.15 -15.34 -6.50
N GLY A 99 -7.81 -14.40 -5.83
CA GLY A 99 -7.76 -14.26 -4.39
C GLY A 99 -6.55 -13.51 -3.85
N PHE A 100 -5.70 -12.95 -4.70
CA PHE A 100 -4.48 -12.26 -4.28
C PHE A 100 -4.76 -10.99 -3.47
N GLY A 101 -5.83 -10.26 -3.78
CA GLY A 101 -6.19 -9.06 -3.01
C GLY A 101 -6.49 -9.40 -1.56
N ARG A 102 -7.22 -10.48 -1.32
CA ARG A 102 -7.56 -10.95 0.01
C ARG A 102 -6.31 -11.39 0.77
N GLU A 103 -5.41 -12.12 0.12
CA GLU A 103 -4.14 -12.53 0.73
C GLU A 103 -3.29 -11.30 1.08
N ALA A 104 -3.25 -10.30 0.19
CA ALA A 104 -2.49 -9.08 0.41
C ALA A 104 -3.01 -8.31 1.63
N ILE A 105 -4.33 -8.23 1.80
CA ILE A 105 -4.92 -7.59 2.98
C ILE A 105 -4.49 -8.31 4.26
N ALA A 106 -4.49 -9.64 4.26
CA ALA A 106 -4.04 -10.41 5.42
C ALA A 106 -2.59 -10.12 5.76
N LEU A 107 -1.72 -10.05 4.74
CA LEU A 107 -0.32 -9.69 4.93
C LEU A 107 -0.15 -8.26 5.45
N GLY A 108 -0.96 -7.33 4.96
CA GLY A 108 -0.96 -5.95 5.44
C GLY A 108 -1.35 -5.86 6.90
N LEU A 109 -2.36 -6.62 7.32
CA LEU A 109 -2.78 -6.68 8.72
C LEU A 109 -1.66 -7.27 9.60
N ASN A 110 -0.97 -8.29 9.12
CA ASN A 110 0.16 -8.86 9.84
C ASN A 110 1.30 -7.86 9.98
N PHE A 111 1.57 -7.07 8.95
CA PHE A 111 2.55 -6.00 9.01
C PHE A 111 2.19 -4.98 10.08
N ILE A 112 0.94 -4.53 10.12
CA ILE A 112 0.47 -3.55 11.11
C ILE A 112 0.70 -4.09 12.52
N LYS A 113 0.32 -5.33 12.79
CA LYS A 113 0.52 -5.95 14.10
C LYS A 113 2.00 -6.00 14.49
N SER A 114 2.86 -6.37 13.55
CA SER A 114 4.30 -6.44 13.80
C SER A 114 4.89 -5.06 14.07
N PHE A 115 4.44 -4.04 13.33
CA PHE A 115 4.91 -2.66 13.49
C PHE A 115 4.49 -2.09 14.86
N ILE A 116 3.26 -2.35 15.30
CA ILE A 116 2.78 -1.93 16.61
C ILE A 116 3.62 -2.57 17.72
N LEU A 117 3.92 -3.87 17.61
CA LEU A 117 4.78 -4.56 18.57
C LEU A 117 6.19 -3.98 18.60
N PHE A 118 6.74 -3.66 17.42
CA PHE A 118 8.05 -3.02 17.30
C PHE A 118 8.08 -1.68 18.04
N LEU A 119 7.09 -0.82 17.82
CA LEU A 119 7.00 0.47 18.50
C LEU A 119 6.86 0.30 20.00
N GLY A 120 6.10 -0.69 20.45
CA GLY A 120 5.91 -0.95 21.88
C GLY A 120 7.17 -1.32 22.63
N LYS A 121 8.21 -1.80 21.92
CA LYS A 121 9.49 -2.14 22.57
C LYS A 121 10.32 -0.91 22.95
N PHE A 122 9.99 0.25 22.40
CA PHE A 122 10.74 1.49 22.60
C PHE A 122 9.98 2.50 23.45
N ASN A 123 8.81 2.13 23.93
CA ASN A 123 7.99 2.99 24.78
C ASN A 123 8.08 2.52 26.27
#